data_288039ea5db8a71a165ff8eb6469568d
#
_entry.id   288039ea5db8a71a165ff8eb6469568d
#
_cell.length_a   1.000
_cell.length_b   1.000
_cell.length_c   1.000
_cell.angle_alpha   90.00
_cell.angle_beta   90.00
_cell.angle_gamma   90.00
#
_symmetry.space_group_name_H-M   'P 1'
#
loop_
_entity.id
_entity.type
_entity.pdbx_description
1 polymer ?
#
loop_
_entity_poly.entity_id
_entity_poly.type
_entity_poly.pdbx_seq_one_letter_code
_entity_poly.pdbx_strand_id
1 'polypeptide(L)'
;CLVGSEMCIRDSWTHDAFRVGEDGPTHEPVEQEAQIRLMEKLKNHKGHNSMLVLRPADAEETTVAWKLAMENTTTPTGLIFSRQNIANLPEGNDYEQAAKGAYIVAGSDENPNIILVASGSEVATLVAGTELLRKDGIKVRIVSVPSEGLFRSQAPGYQEGIIPCGAKVFGLTAGLPVTLQGLVGPRGKVWGLESFGFSAPYKVLDEKLGFTAENVYKQVKAML
;
A
#
# COMPACT_ATOMS: atom_id res chain seq x y z
N CYS A 1 29.26 -8.02 -2.80
CA CYS A 1 28.67 -9.30 -3.16
C CYS A 1 28.69 -10.21 -1.93
N LEU A 2 27.56 -10.44 -1.30
CA LEU A 2 27.44 -11.35 -0.18
C LEU A 2 27.14 -12.75 -0.74
N VAL A 3 28.17 -13.53 -0.91
CA VAL A 3 28.06 -14.92 -1.32
C VAL A 3 28.12 -15.78 -0.06
N GLY A 4 26.96 -16.12 0.45
CA GLY A 4 26.80 -17.07 1.51
C GLY A 4 25.32 -17.35 1.67
N SER A 5 24.94 -18.59 1.59
CA SER A 5 23.56 -19.07 1.58
C SER A 5 22.75 -18.78 2.84
N GLU A 6 23.30 -18.03 3.80
CA GLU A 6 22.72 -17.86 5.14
C GLU A 6 22.54 -16.39 5.55
N MET A 7 22.77 -15.44 4.64
CA MET A 7 22.59 -14.03 4.97
C MET A 7 21.22 -13.53 4.59
N CYS A 8 20.39 -13.41 5.59
CA CYS A 8 19.12 -12.71 5.50
C CYS A 8 19.40 -11.20 5.44
N ILE A 9 19.37 -10.61 4.24
CA ILE A 9 19.46 -9.15 4.06
C ILE A 9 18.09 -8.57 4.40
N ARG A 10 18.08 -7.59 5.30
CA ARG A 10 16.90 -6.81 5.66
C ARG A 10 17.27 -5.34 5.58
N ASP A 11 16.67 -4.66 4.63
CA ASP A 11 16.81 -3.22 4.48
C ASP A 11 15.52 -2.55 4.96
N SER A 12 15.65 -1.49 5.74
CA SER A 12 14.52 -0.69 6.19
C SER A 12 14.70 0.78 5.79
N TRP A 13 13.70 1.33 5.16
CA TRP A 13 13.61 2.75 4.80
C TRP A 13 12.53 3.41 5.65
N THR A 14 12.90 4.39 6.45
CA THR A 14 12.04 4.98 7.48
C THR A 14 11.39 6.30 7.07
N HIS A 15 11.62 6.78 5.86
CA HIS A 15 11.21 8.10 5.41
C HIS A 15 10.68 7.99 3.98
N ASP A 16 9.52 7.33 3.82
CA ASP A 16 8.94 7.14 2.50
C ASP A 16 8.19 8.38 2.02
N ALA A 17 8.27 8.64 0.72
CA ALA A 17 7.47 9.57 -0.05
C ALA A 17 7.45 11.04 0.49
N PHE A 18 6.47 11.82 0.05
CA PHE A 18 6.35 13.27 0.32
C PHE A 18 6.10 13.62 1.80
N ARG A 19 5.62 12.68 2.60
CA ARG A 19 5.37 12.91 4.03
C ARG A 19 6.64 12.98 4.88
N VAL A 20 7.81 12.88 4.24
CA VAL A 20 9.08 13.34 4.84
C VAL A 20 8.94 14.80 5.24
N GLY A 21 8.29 15.61 4.43
CA GLY A 21 7.78 16.93 4.80
C GLY A 21 8.74 18.07 4.50
N GLU A 22 9.37 18.64 5.55
CA GLU A 22 10.12 19.88 5.41
C GLU A 22 11.47 19.75 4.70
N ASP A 23 11.95 18.53 4.49
CA ASP A 23 13.21 18.26 3.78
C ASP A 23 13.12 18.52 2.26
N GLY A 24 11.89 18.54 1.73
CA GLY A 24 11.61 19.00 0.38
C GLY A 24 11.88 17.97 -0.75
N PRO A 25 11.79 18.42 -2.01
CA PRO A 25 11.77 17.54 -3.17
C PRO A 25 12.97 16.58 -3.29
N THR A 26 14.14 16.97 -2.80
CA THR A 26 15.35 16.14 -2.87
C THR A 26 15.29 14.90 -1.98
N HIS A 27 14.38 14.86 -1.02
CA HIS A 27 14.17 13.76 -0.09
C HIS A 27 12.80 13.07 -0.27
N GLU A 28 12.04 13.47 -1.28
CA GLU A 28 10.69 13.00 -1.54
C GLU A 28 10.56 12.38 -2.95
N PRO A 29 11.36 11.34 -3.26
CA PRO A 29 11.27 10.65 -4.54
C PRO A 29 9.94 9.89 -4.63
N VAL A 30 9.36 9.84 -5.81
CA VAL A 30 8.06 9.19 -6.07
C VAL A 30 8.19 7.85 -6.80
N GLU A 31 9.35 7.59 -7.39
CA GLU A 31 9.61 6.41 -8.23
C GLU A 31 10.20 5.23 -7.46
N GLN A 32 10.81 5.46 -6.30
CA GLN A 32 11.60 4.43 -5.60
C GLN A 32 10.75 3.24 -5.15
N GLU A 33 9.54 3.46 -4.64
CA GLU A 33 8.66 2.36 -4.28
C GLU A 33 8.35 1.48 -5.50
N ALA A 34 8.03 2.08 -6.65
CA ALA A 34 7.77 1.35 -7.87
C ALA A 34 9.00 0.52 -8.32
N GLN A 35 10.20 1.10 -8.24
CA GLN A 35 11.45 0.41 -8.58
C GLN A 35 11.72 -0.78 -7.65
N ILE A 36 11.54 -0.60 -6.34
CA ILE A 36 11.74 -1.67 -5.36
C ILE A 36 10.71 -2.79 -5.58
N ARG A 37 9.45 -2.45 -5.85
CA ARG A 37 8.40 -3.44 -6.13
C ARG A 37 8.62 -4.22 -7.44
N LEU A 38 9.43 -3.74 -8.38
CA LEU A 38 9.84 -4.54 -9.53
C LEU A 38 10.64 -5.78 -9.11
N MET A 39 11.38 -5.73 -8.00
CA MET A 39 12.11 -6.87 -7.47
C MET A 39 11.19 -8.00 -6.99
N GLU A 40 9.95 -7.69 -6.60
CA GLU A 40 8.95 -8.72 -6.29
C GLU A 40 8.48 -9.48 -7.53
N LYS A 41 8.59 -8.89 -8.72
CA LYS A 41 8.16 -9.49 -10.01
C LYS A 41 9.28 -10.28 -10.68
N LEU A 42 10.54 -9.99 -10.34
CA LEU A 42 11.69 -10.73 -10.83
C LEU A 42 11.83 -12.06 -10.08
N LYS A 43 12.09 -13.14 -10.79
CA LYS A 43 12.36 -14.45 -10.20
C LYS A 43 13.85 -14.72 -10.08
N ASN A 44 14.25 -15.26 -8.95
CA ASN A 44 15.60 -15.79 -8.76
C ASN A 44 15.74 -17.18 -9.41
N HIS A 45 16.96 -17.74 -9.43
CA HIS A 45 17.23 -19.05 -10.03
C HIS A 45 16.47 -20.23 -9.39
N LYS A 46 15.91 -20.05 -8.19
CA LYS A 46 15.07 -21.04 -7.50
C LYS A 46 13.57 -20.86 -7.78
N GLY A 47 13.21 -19.87 -8.61
CA GLY A 47 11.82 -19.57 -8.95
C GLY A 47 11.05 -18.72 -7.91
N HIS A 48 11.70 -18.30 -6.83
CA HIS A 48 11.11 -17.37 -5.85
C HIS A 48 11.19 -15.92 -6.36
N ASN A 49 10.34 -15.04 -5.83
CA ASN A 49 10.51 -13.59 -6.03
C ASN A 49 11.90 -13.17 -5.54
N SER A 50 12.56 -12.27 -6.27
CA SER A 50 13.92 -11.86 -5.93
C SER A 50 14.02 -11.04 -4.65
N MET A 51 12.92 -10.47 -4.19
CA MET A 51 12.84 -9.71 -2.96
C MET A 51 11.44 -9.84 -2.34
N LEU A 52 11.36 -9.81 -1.02
CA LEU A 52 10.15 -9.58 -0.27
C LEU A 52 10.07 -8.09 0.05
N VAL A 53 9.03 -7.39 -0.41
CA VAL A 53 8.84 -5.96 -0.15
C VAL A 53 7.59 -5.77 0.71
N LEU A 54 7.71 -5.04 1.80
CA LEU A 54 6.66 -4.82 2.79
C LEU A 54 6.54 -3.32 3.11
N ARG A 55 5.34 -2.77 2.97
CA ARG A 55 5.00 -1.40 3.34
C ARG A 55 3.77 -1.40 4.23
N PRO A 56 3.96 -1.61 5.56
CA PRO A 56 2.87 -1.74 6.51
C PRO A 56 2.15 -0.42 6.76
N ALA A 57 0.85 -0.51 7.04
CA ALA A 57 -0.05 0.63 7.21
C ALA A 57 -0.14 1.14 8.65
N ASP A 58 0.19 0.31 9.63
CA ASP A 58 0.14 0.67 11.06
C ASP A 58 1.10 -0.17 11.92
N ALA A 59 0.99 -0.05 13.24
CA ALA A 59 1.85 -0.77 14.18
C ALA A 59 1.64 -2.29 14.14
N GLU A 60 0.41 -2.76 13.94
CA GLU A 60 0.11 -4.18 13.92
C GLU A 60 0.56 -4.82 12.60
N GLU A 61 0.31 -4.19 11.46
CA GLU A 61 0.90 -4.62 10.19
C GLU A 61 2.44 -4.59 10.24
N THR A 62 3.03 -3.61 10.94
CA THR A 62 4.49 -3.52 11.14
C THR A 62 5.01 -4.74 11.92
N THR A 63 4.28 -5.21 12.92
CA THR A 63 4.64 -6.42 13.67
C THR A 63 4.64 -7.65 12.76
N VAL A 64 3.61 -7.80 11.91
CA VAL A 64 3.54 -8.88 10.91
C VAL A 64 4.68 -8.76 9.89
N ALA A 65 4.96 -7.55 9.42
CA ALA A 65 6.04 -7.30 8.47
C ALA A 65 7.42 -7.69 9.04
N TRP A 66 7.70 -7.35 10.29
CA TRP A 66 8.92 -7.77 10.96
C TRP A 66 8.99 -9.28 11.16
N LYS A 67 7.89 -9.93 11.56
CA LYS A 67 7.82 -11.39 11.64
C LYS A 67 8.21 -12.04 10.31
N LEU A 68 7.56 -11.61 9.21
CA LEU A 68 7.86 -12.12 7.87
C LEU A 68 9.32 -11.86 7.46
N ALA A 69 9.85 -10.68 7.77
CA ALA A 69 11.25 -10.35 7.50
C ALA A 69 12.23 -11.24 8.27
N MET A 70 11.91 -11.59 9.51
CA MET A 70 12.75 -12.47 10.33
C MET A 70 12.67 -13.94 9.88
N GLU A 71 11.52 -14.37 9.41
CA GLU A 71 11.30 -15.74 8.90
C GLU A 71 11.82 -15.94 7.47
N ASN A 72 11.94 -14.85 6.68
CA ASN A 72 12.43 -14.94 5.31
C ASN A 72 13.95 -15.17 5.31
N THR A 73 14.35 -16.37 4.92
CA THR A 73 15.77 -16.79 4.82
C THR A 73 16.20 -17.03 3.37
N THR A 74 15.33 -16.79 2.40
CA THR A 74 15.56 -17.20 1.00
C THR A 74 15.86 -16.06 0.05
N THR A 75 15.41 -14.85 0.41
CA THR A 75 15.57 -13.64 -0.42
C THR A 75 15.75 -12.41 0.47
N PRO A 76 16.32 -11.31 -0.03
CA PRO A 76 16.32 -10.04 0.69
C PRO A 76 14.90 -9.57 1.03
N THR A 77 14.77 -8.85 2.14
CA THR A 77 13.53 -8.19 2.54
C THR A 77 13.72 -6.69 2.61
N GLY A 78 12.83 -5.95 1.96
CA GLY A 78 12.70 -4.50 2.06
C GLY A 78 11.51 -4.11 2.91
N LEU A 79 11.74 -3.32 3.95
CA LEU A 79 10.73 -2.76 4.83
C LEU A 79 10.64 -1.25 4.58
N ILE A 80 9.48 -0.77 4.13
CA ILE A 80 9.26 0.65 3.82
C ILE A 80 8.37 1.24 4.90
N PHE A 81 8.91 2.18 5.66
CA PHE A 81 8.23 2.84 6.78
C PHE A 81 8.10 4.33 6.55
N SER A 82 7.11 4.92 7.20
CA SER A 82 6.85 6.35 7.16
C SER A 82 7.60 7.10 8.27
N ARG A 83 7.89 8.38 8.03
CA ARG A 83 8.47 9.26 9.05
C ARG A 83 7.44 9.74 10.07
N GLN A 84 6.25 10.11 9.58
CA GLN A 84 5.18 10.64 10.43
C GLN A 84 4.51 9.54 11.27
N ASN A 85 3.86 9.95 12.35
CA ASN A 85 2.99 9.06 13.11
C ASN A 85 1.81 8.61 12.25
N ILE A 86 1.58 7.32 12.20
CA ILE A 86 0.46 6.72 11.48
C ILE A 86 -0.61 6.33 12.49
N ALA A 87 -1.87 6.63 12.17
CA ALA A 87 -3.00 6.16 12.95
C ALA A 87 -3.18 4.64 12.78
N ASN A 88 -3.53 3.94 13.85
CA ASN A 88 -3.92 2.55 13.74
C ASN A 88 -5.17 2.40 12.86
N LEU A 89 -5.24 1.29 12.15
CA LEU A 89 -6.43 0.92 11.41
C LEU A 89 -7.58 0.58 12.36
N PRO A 90 -8.84 0.51 11.87
CA PRO A 90 -9.99 0.21 12.71
C PRO A 90 -9.82 -1.09 13.51
N GLU A 91 -10.34 -1.12 14.72
CA GLU A 91 -10.37 -2.32 15.56
C GLU A 91 -11.09 -3.47 14.86
N GLY A 92 -10.68 -4.71 15.16
CA GLY A 92 -11.28 -5.92 14.59
C GLY A 92 -10.65 -6.39 13.27
N ASN A 93 -9.54 -5.80 12.86
CA ASN A 93 -8.74 -6.34 11.76
C ASN A 93 -8.16 -7.69 12.12
N ASP A 94 -8.16 -8.61 11.16
CA ASP A 94 -7.36 -9.83 11.21
C ASP A 94 -5.98 -9.54 10.61
N TYR A 95 -5.10 -8.97 11.43
CA TYR A 95 -3.77 -8.55 11.01
C TYR A 95 -2.88 -9.69 10.50
N GLU A 96 -3.15 -10.93 10.91
CA GLU A 96 -2.41 -12.09 10.40
C GLU A 96 -2.60 -12.24 8.89
N GLN A 97 -3.70 -11.76 8.34
CA GLN A 97 -3.94 -11.76 6.89
C GLN A 97 -2.97 -10.84 6.13
N ALA A 98 -2.35 -9.86 6.79
CA ALA A 98 -1.30 -9.04 6.18
C ALA A 98 -0.12 -9.90 5.68
N ALA A 99 0.11 -11.06 6.31
CA ALA A 99 1.10 -12.04 5.86
C ALA A 99 0.78 -12.65 4.48
N LYS A 100 -0.45 -12.52 3.98
CA LYS A 100 -0.83 -12.92 2.62
C LYS A 100 -0.60 -11.82 1.59
N GLY A 101 -0.12 -10.66 2.02
CA GLY A 101 0.25 -9.53 1.15
C GLY A 101 -0.86 -8.56 0.83
N ALA A 102 -2.13 -8.95 0.98
CA ALA A 102 -3.30 -8.06 0.95
C ALA A 102 -4.45 -8.67 1.74
N TYR A 103 -5.26 -7.82 2.37
CA TYR A 103 -6.44 -8.25 3.12
C TYR A 103 -7.51 -7.16 3.18
N ILE A 104 -8.74 -7.54 3.54
CA ILE A 104 -9.86 -6.62 3.70
C ILE A 104 -9.80 -6.00 5.10
N VAL A 105 -9.70 -4.67 5.14
CA VAL A 105 -9.67 -3.89 6.38
C VAL A 105 -11.04 -3.96 7.08
N ALA A 106 -11.04 -4.07 8.41
CA ALA A 106 -12.25 -4.10 9.23
C ALA A 106 -13.18 -2.91 8.95
N GLY A 107 -14.47 -3.13 9.11
CA GLY A 107 -15.48 -2.15 8.76
C GLY A 107 -15.78 -2.03 7.26
N SER A 108 -15.20 -2.89 6.40
CA SER A 108 -15.55 -2.94 4.98
C SER A 108 -16.95 -3.55 4.75
N ASP A 109 -17.63 -3.10 3.69
CA ASP A 109 -18.95 -3.60 3.30
C ASP A 109 -18.85 -4.91 2.50
N GLU A 110 -19.80 -5.84 2.68
CA GLU A 110 -19.77 -7.16 2.01
C GLU A 110 -19.93 -7.07 0.49
N ASN A 111 -20.86 -6.26 0.01
CA ASN A 111 -21.16 -6.08 -1.41
C ASN A 111 -20.81 -4.64 -1.84
N PRO A 112 -19.52 -4.32 -2.05
CA PRO A 112 -19.09 -2.95 -2.29
C PRO A 112 -19.46 -2.46 -3.69
N ASN A 113 -19.83 -1.18 -3.79
CA ASN A 113 -19.94 -0.48 -5.06
C ASN A 113 -18.54 -0.18 -5.65
N ILE A 114 -17.55 -0.05 -4.76
CA ILE A 114 -16.16 0.23 -5.12
C ILE A 114 -15.20 -0.37 -4.09
N ILE A 115 -14.02 -0.74 -4.55
CA ILE A 115 -12.90 -1.20 -3.72
C ILE A 115 -11.85 -0.10 -3.68
N LEU A 116 -11.36 0.22 -2.49
CA LEU A 116 -10.28 1.17 -2.26
C LEU A 116 -9.01 0.40 -1.87
N VAL A 117 -7.90 0.68 -2.54
CA VAL A 117 -6.64 -0.06 -2.37
C VAL A 117 -5.50 0.90 -2.06
N ALA A 118 -4.74 0.60 -1.02
CA ALA A 118 -3.51 1.32 -0.68
C ALA A 118 -2.53 0.42 0.08
N SER A 119 -1.31 0.91 0.27
CA SER A 119 -0.31 0.37 1.20
C SER A 119 0.22 1.50 2.09
N GLY A 120 0.78 1.15 3.24
CA GLY A 120 1.39 2.15 4.12
C GLY A 120 0.38 3.18 4.65
N SER A 121 0.86 4.38 4.88
CA SER A 121 0.08 5.47 5.50
C SER A 121 -1.17 5.89 4.74
N GLU A 122 -1.29 5.58 3.46
CA GLU A 122 -2.45 5.93 2.64
C GLU A 122 -3.69 5.12 2.99
N VAL A 123 -3.55 3.94 3.63
CA VAL A 123 -4.70 3.14 4.06
C VAL A 123 -5.58 3.91 5.05
N ALA A 124 -4.97 4.62 6.01
CA ALA A 124 -5.70 5.47 6.94
C ALA A 124 -6.46 6.60 6.24
N THR A 125 -5.89 7.18 5.17
CA THR A 125 -6.57 8.19 4.34
C THR A 125 -7.80 7.61 3.63
N LEU A 126 -7.70 6.36 3.14
CA LEU A 126 -8.86 5.66 2.55
C LEU A 126 -9.95 5.38 3.58
N VAL A 127 -9.58 4.97 4.81
CA VAL A 127 -10.53 4.77 5.91
C VAL A 127 -11.31 6.06 6.17
N ALA A 128 -10.61 7.19 6.31
CA ALA A 128 -11.26 8.49 6.52
C ALA A 128 -12.17 8.90 5.34
N GLY A 129 -11.74 8.66 4.11
CA GLY A 129 -12.55 8.92 2.91
C GLY A 129 -13.81 8.06 2.82
N THR A 130 -13.75 6.82 3.33
CA THR A 130 -14.89 5.89 3.35
C THR A 130 -16.03 6.40 4.21
N GLU A 131 -15.75 7.09 5.29
CA GLU A 131 -16.80 7.69 6.14
C GLU A 131 -17.65 8.71 5.37
N LEU A 132 -17.03 9.49 4.50
CA LEU A 132 -17.73 10.46 3.64
C LEU A 132 -18.57 9.74 2.57
N LEU A 133 -18.02 8.70 1.94
CA LEU A 133 -18.72 7.91 0.92
C LEU A 133 -19.96 7.21 1.48
N ARG A 134 -19.87 6.69 2.70
CA ARG A 134 -21.00 6.04 3.38
C ARG A 134 -22.15 6.97 3.71
N LYS A 135 -21.90 8.25 3.98
CA LYS A 135 -22.96 9.26 4.16
C LYS A 135 -23.83 9.39 2.91
N ASP A 136 -23.28 9.10 1.74
CA ASP A 136 -24.00 9.08 0.47
C ASP A 136 -24.56 7.68 0.12
N GLY A 137 -24.53 6.73 1.04
CA GLY A 137 -25.02 5.37 0.83
C GLY A 137 -24.12 4.50 -0.07
N ILE A 138 -22.89 4.92 -0.33
CA ILE A 138 -21.93 4.17 -1.15
C ILE A 138 -21.27 3.10 -0.28
N LYS A 139 -21.42 1.85 -0.67
CA LYS A 139 -20.79 0.71 -0.02
C LYS A 139 -19.33 0.57 -0.49
N VAL A 140 -18.40 0.44 0.45
CA VAL A 140 -16.98 0.47 0.20
C VAL A 140 -16.28 -0.72 0.84
N ARG A 141 -15.40 -1.37 0.09
CA ARG A 141 -14.41 -2.30 0.64
C ARG A 141 -13.04 -1.61 0.64
N ILE A 142 -12.35 -1.65 1.77
CA ILE A 142 -10.98 -1.15 1.91
C ILE A 142 -10.05 -2.35 1.92
N VAL A 143 -9.02 -2.30 1.11
CA VAL A 143 -7.98 -3.34 1.02
C VAL A 143 -6.63 -2.72 1.33
N SER A 144 -5.98 -3.21 2.39
CA SER A 144 -4.57 -2.93 2.63
C SER A 144 -3.72 -3.93 1.86
N VAL A 145 -2.67 -3.42 1.18
CA VAL A 145 -1.75 -4.23 0.38
C VAL A 145 -0.31 -3.99 0.84
N PRO A 146 0.08 -4.50 2.00
CA PRO A 146 1.46 -4.36 2.48
C PRO A 146 2.49 -4.98 1.54
N SER A 147 2.14 -6.01 0.75
CA SER A 147 3.03 -6.64 -0.24
C SER A 147 2.28 -7.16 -1.46
N GLU A 148 2.46 -6.51 -2.61
CA GLU A 148 1.87 -7.02 -3.87
C GLU A 148 2.45 -8.39 -4.23
N GLY A 149 3.74 -8.61 -4.03
CA GLY A 149 4.40 -9.87 -4.39
C GLY A 149 3.85 -11.06 -3.61
N LEU A 150 3.61 -10.92 -2.31
CA LEU A 150 2.95 -11.95 -1.50
C LEU A 150 1.49 -12.17 -1.94
N PHE A 151 0.76 -11.10 -2.18
CA PHE A 151 -0.62 -11.20 -2.64
C PHE A 151 -0.73 -11.94 -3.96
N ARG A 152 0.14 -11.63 -4.93
CA ARG A 152 0.17 -12.30 -6.23
C ARG A 152 0.59 -13.78 -6.16
N SER A 153 1.27 -14.19 -5.09
CA SER A 153 1.62 -15.58 -4.85
C SER A 153 0.49 -16.41 -4.22
N GLN A 154 -0.58 -15.77 -3.75
CA GLN A 154 -1.73 -16.47 -3.18
C GLN A 154 -2.53 -17.21 -4.26
N ALA A 155 -3.30 -18.23 -3.81
CA ALA A 155 -4.21 -18.94 -4.69
C ALA A 155 -5.19 -17.98 -5.40
N PRO A 156 -5.55 -18.25 -6.66
CA PRO A 156 -6.45 -17.37 -7.43
C PRO A 156 -7.77 -17.06 -6.71
N GLY A 157 -8.35 -18.03 -5.99
CA GLY A 157 -9.56 -17.82 -5.22
C GLY A 157 -9.41 -16.82 -4.07
N TYR A 158 -8.22 -16.75 -3.44
CA TYR A 158 -7.96 -15.75 -2.44
C TYR A 158 -7.87 -14.35 -3.07
N GLN A 159 -7.11 -14.23 -4.17
CA GLN A 159 -6.97 -12.96 -4.87
C GLN A 159 -8.33 -12.43 -5.35
N GLU A 160 -9.17 -13.32 -5.91
CA GLU A 160 -10.52 -13.00 -6.36
C GLU A 160 -11.45 -12.61 -5.19
N GLY A 161 -11.29 -13.23 -4.03
CA GLY A 161 -12.04 -12.86 -2.82
C GLY A 161 -11.70 -11.47 -2.30
N ILE A 162 -10.45 -11.02 -2.46
CA ILE A 162 -9.98 -9.69 -2.03
C ILE A 162 -10.33 -8.62 -3.06
N ILE A 163 -9.90 -8.80 -4.31
CA ILE A 163 -10.12 -7.87 -5.43
C ILE A 163 -10.72 -8.67 -6.60
N PRO A 164 -12.05 -8.79 -6.68
CA PRO A 164 -12.73 -9.52 -7.75
C PRO A 164 -12.43 -8.95 -9.13
N CYS A 165 -12.28 -9.84 -10.10
CA CYS A 165 -12.10 -9.46 -11.49
C CYS A 165 -13.27 -8.59 -11.96
N GLY A 166 -12.95 -7.44 -12.55
CA GLY A 166 -13.97 -6.52 -13.05
C GLY A 166 -14.60 -5.60 -12.02
N ALA A 167 -14.20 -5.66 -10.74
CA ALA A 167 -14.61 -4.67 -9.75
C ALA A 167 -14.13 -3.25 -10.16
N LYS A 168 -14.87 -2.24 -9.73
CA LYS A 168 -14.38 -0.86 -9.75
C LYS A 168 -13.38 -0.70 -8.61
N VAL A 169 -12.16 -0.29 -8.91
CA VAL A 169 -11.09 -0.15 -7.91
C VAL A 169 -10.49 1.25 -7.99
N PHE A 170 -10.36 1.90 -6.84
CA PHE A 170 -9.62 3.14 -6.68
C PHE A 170 -8.37 2.88 -5.85
N GLY A 171 -7.21 3.27 -6.35
CA GLY A 171 -5.93 3.16 -5.66
C GLY A 171 -5.43 4.52 -5.16
N LEU A 172 -4.80 4.53 -4.00
CA LEU A 172 -4.12 5.70 -3.44
C LEU A 172 -2.68 5.33 -3.10
N THR A 173 -1.72 6.06 -3.64
CA THR A 173 -0.29 5.85 -3.35
C THR A 173 0.46 7.17 -3.29
N ALA A 174 1.35 7.32 -2.32
CA ALA A 174 2.23 8.49 -2.22
C ALA A 174 3.38 8.48 -3.24
N GLY A 175 3.51 7.41 -4.02
CA GLY A 175 4.45 7.29 -5.13
C GLY A 175 3.76 7.41 -6.50
N LEU A 176 4.46 6.93 -7.54
CA LEU A 176 3.92 6.89 -8.91
C LEU A 176 2.67 6.01 -9.01
N PRO A 177 1.65 6.42 -9.78
CA PRO A 177 0.43 5.63 -9.99
C PRO A 177 0.68 4.20 -10.47
N VAL A 178 1.76 3.97 -11.20
CA VAL A 178 2.16 2.63 -11.70
C VAL A 178 2.34 1.61 -10.57
N THR A 179 2.66 2.05 -9.35
CA THR A 179 2.81 1.20 -8.17
C THR A 179 1.57 0.34 -7.90
N LEU A 180 0.35 0.90 -8.10
CA LEU A 180 -0.90 0.17 -7.87
C LEU A 180 -1.67 -0.18 -9.15
N GLN A 181 -1.18 0.24 -10.32
CA GLN A 181 -1.91 0.08 -11.58
C GLN A 181 -2.25 -1.39 -11.90
N GLY A 182 -1.36 -2.31 -11.55
CA GLY A 182 -1.59 -3.74 -11.70
C GLY A 182 -2.71 -4.30 -10.83
N LEU A 183 -3.01 -3.65 -9.70
CA LEU A 183 -4.08 -4.06 -8.77
C LEU A 183 -5.43 -3.44 -9.14
N VAL A 184 -5.45 -2.21 -9.63
CA VAL A 184 -6.70 -1.53 -9.95
C VAL A 184 -7.27 -1.91 -11.32
N GLY A 185 -6.44 -2.44 -12.20
CA GLY A 185 -6.85 -2.88 -13.54
C GLY A 185 -7.29 -1.73 -14.48
N PRO A 186 -7.76 -2.07 -15.71
CA PRO A 186 -7.99 -1.07 -16.75
C PRO A 186 -9.20 -0.16 -16.53
N ARG A 187 -10.11 -0.55 -15.63
CA ARG A 187 -11.30 0.24 -15.24
C ARG A 187 -11.13 0.98 -13.94
N GLY A 188 -9.99 0.80 -13.28
CA GLY A 188 -9.66 1.47 -12.04
C GLY A 188 -8.96 2.80 -12.26
N LYS A 189 -8.79 3.54 -11.18
CA LYS A 189 -8.07 4.81 -11.14
C LYS A 189 -7.10 4.79 -9.98
N VAL A 190 -5.90 5.29 -10.19
CA VAL A 190 -4.93 5.53 -9.11
C VAL A 190 -4.74 7.03 -8.94
N TRP A 191 -4.85 7.50 -7.71
CA TRP A 191 -4.33 8.81 -7.31
C TRP A 191 -2.93 8.62 -6.75
N GLY A 192 -1.96 9.28 -7.33
CA GLY A 192 -0.56 9.21 -6.95
C GLY A 192 0.16 10.49 -7.34
N LEU A 193 1.46 10.54 -7.11
CA LEU A 193 2.31 11.66 -7.47
C LEU A 193 3.09 11.34 -8.75
N GLU A 194 3.17 12.30 -9.65
CA GLU A 194 3.94 12.21 -10.90
C GLU A 194 5.13 13.18 -10.91
N SER A 195 5.34 13.88 -9.80
CA SER A 195 6.47 14.79 -9.58
C SER A 195 6.93 14.70 -8.14
N PHE A 196 8.16 15.12 -7.88
CA PHE A 196 8.67 15.24 -6.52
C PHE A 196 7.80 16.16 -5.66
N GLY A 197 7.84 15.96 -4.34
CA GLY A 197 7.06 16.71 -3.38
C GLY A 197 7.50 18.17 -3.21
N PHE A 198 7.09 18.75 -2.10
CA PHE A 198 7.38 20.14 -1.75
C PHE A 198 7.87 20.23 -0.30
N SER A 199 8.59 21.29 0.06
CA SER A 199 9.01 21.54 1.44
C SER A 199 7.87 22.20 2.22
N ALA A 200 7.24 21.46 3.13
CA ALA A 200 6.25 21.96 4.08
C ALA A 200 5.96 20.90 5.15
N PRO A 201 5.32 21.24 6.28
CA PRO A 201 4.80 20.23 7.21
C PRO A 201 3.89 19.24 6.47
N TYR A 202 4.02 17.95 6.78
CA TYR A 202 3.34 16.89 6.01
C TYR A 202 1.82 17.06 5.88
N LYS A 203 1.14 17.63 6.89
CA LYS A 203 -0.29 17.92 6.83
C LYS A 203 -0.66 18.95 5.75
N VAL A 204 0.20 19.95 5.56
CA VAL A 204 0.04 20.95 4.48
C VAL A 204 0.25 20.26 3.11
N LEU A 205 1.20 19.33 3.06
CA LEU A 205 1.43 18.55 1.83
C LEU A 205 0.27 17.60 1.54
N ASP A 206 -0.31 16.95 2.54
CA ASP A 206 -1.52 16.13 2.37
C ASP A 206 -2.65 16.93 1.70
N GLU A 207 -2.92 18.14 2.19
CA GLU A 207 -3.94 19.03 1.61
C GLU A 207 -3.58 19.46 0.20
N LYS A 208 -2.35 19.94 0.00
CA LYS A 208 -1.88 20.47 -1.29
C LYS A 208 -1.83 19.39 -2.38
N LEU A 209 -1.43 18.18 -2.04
CA LEU A 209 -1.27 17.07 -2.97
C LEU A 209 -2.53 16.20 -3.07
N GLY A 210 -3.54 16.48 -2.26
CA GLY A 210 -4.84 15.80 -2.32
C GLY A 210 -4.85 14.43 -1.63
N PHE A 211 -4.01 14.21 -0.62
CA PHE A 211 -4.04 13.00 0.21
C PHE A 211 -4.98 13.17 1.40
N THR A 212 -6.21 13.56 1.11
CA THR A 212 -7.25 13.86 2.10
C THR A 212 -8.50 13.02 1.85
N ALA A 213 -9.32 12.87 2.90
CA ALA A 213 -10.61 12.18 2.85
C ALA A 213 -11.54 12.79 1.77
N GLU A 214 -11.55 14.12 1.67
CA GLU A 214 -12.38 14.87 0.74
C GLU A 214 -11.98 14.60 -0.72
N ASN A 215 -10.67 14.51 -0.99
CA ASN A 215 -10.22 14.19 -2.33
C ASN A 215 -10.53 12.72 -2.69
N VAL A 216 -10.32 11.77 -1.76
CA VAL A 216 -10.74 10.37 -1.94
C VAL A 216 -12.22 10.32 -2.32
N TYR A 217 -13.08 10.98 -1.54
CA TYR A 217 -14.51 11.09 -1.81
C TYR A 217 -14.77 11.63 -3.22
N LYS A 218 -14.17 12.77 -3.58
CA LYS A 218 -14.33 13.41 -4.89
C LYS A 218 -13.93 12.50 -6.05
N GLN A 219 -12.75 11.85 -5.94
CA GLN A 219 -12.23 10.97 -6.97
C GLN A 219 -13.10 9.73 -7.16
N VAL A 220 -13.56 9.13 -6.06
CA VAL A 220 -14.43 7.96 -6.08
C VAL A 220 -15.80 8.29 -6.66
N LYS A 221 -16.41 9.43 -6.27
CA LYS A 221 -17.70 9.90 -6.83
C LYS A 221 -17.62 10.09 -8.35
N ALA A 222 -16.50 10.53 -8.85
CA ALA A 222 -16.30 10.70 -10.31
C ALA A 222 -16.16 9.36 -11.07
N MET A 223 -15.94 8.24 -10.35
CA MET A 223 -15.85 6.90 -10.96
C MET A 223 -17.18 6.13 -10.92
N LEU A 224 -18.13 6.52 -10.06
CA LEU A 224 -19.42 5.84 -9.88
C LEU A 224 -20.47 6.33 -10.84
#